data_c5f82ea00497b78b63c42d7e5df698ff
#
_entry.id   c5f82ea00497b78b63c42d7e5df698ff
#
_cell.length_a   1.000
_cell.length_b   1.000
_cell.length_c   1.000
_cell.angle_alpha   90.00
_cell.angle_beta   90.00
_cell.angle_gamma   90.00
#
_symmetry.space_group_name_H-M   'P 1'
#
loop_
_entity.id
_entity.type
_entity.pdbx_description
1 polymer ?
#
loop_
_entity_poly.entity_id
_entity_poly.type
_entity_poly.pdbx_seq_one_letter_code
_entity_poly.pdbx_strand_id
1 'polypeptide(L)'
;TETVQIVTGASNVKTGDKIPVVLDGGKVAGGHDGGALPEEGIQIKKGKLRGIESCGMMCSIEELGSSNEMYPDAPESGIYLLPEDTEIGADAIEVLGFRDSVFEYEITSNRVDCYSVIGIAREAAATFRKPFVPPAVTATGNSEDIHEYLKISVEDPRLCPRYCARMVKNIKLAPSPAWMQRRLAACGIRPINNIVDITNYVMEEYGQPMHAFDYDLLANHEIVVKCAKEGDTFQTLDEQERKLDXXXXWTAPFS
;
A
#
# COMPACT_ATOMS: atom_id res chain seq x y z
N THR A 1 -3.08 -33.94 -8.28
CA THR A 1 -1.81 -33.37 -7.76
C THR A 1 -0.66 -34.32 -8.08
N GLU A 2 0.42 -33.81 -8.61
CA GLU A 2 1.63 -34.57 -8.94
C GLU A 2 2.73 -34.12 -8.00
N THR A 3 3.57 -35.07 -7.58
CA THR A 3 4.74 -34.76 -6.76
C THR A 3 5.92 -34.49 -7.68
N VAL A 4 6.55 -33.34 -7.51
CA VAL A 4 7.72 -32.94 -8.29
C VAL A 4 8.88 -32.64 -7.35
N GLN A 5 10.11 -33.01 -7.80
CA GLN A 5 11.32 -32.73 -7.05
C GLN A 5 11.88 -31.37 -7.47
N ILE A 6 12.00 -30.45 -6.49
CA ILE A 6 12.59 -29.13 -6.71
C ILE A 6 13.63 -28.89 -5.62
N VAL A 7 14.82 -28.47 -6.01
CA VAL A 7 15.94 -28.22 -5.11
C VAL A 7 16.05 -26.72 -4.86
N THR A 8 16.19 -26.34 -3.60
CA THR A 8 16.40 -24.94 -3.21
C THR A 8 17.57 -24.80 -2.25
N GLY A 9 18.21 -23.65 -2.27
CA GLY A 9 19.20 -23.26 -1.27
C GLY A 9 18.62 -22.49 -0.10
N ALA A 10 17.34 -22.13 -0.18
CA ALA A 10 16.68 -21.35 0.86
C ALA A 10 16.46 -22.20 2.12
N SER A 11 16.62 -21.59 3.28
CA SER A 11 16.51 -22.26 4.58
C SER A 11 15.19 -21.96 5.29
N ASN A 12 14.34 -21.10 4.73
CA ASN A 12 13.11 -20.66 5.39
C ASN A 12 11.89 -21.54 5.08
N VAL A 13 12.05 -22.59 4.26
CA VAL A 13 10.95 -23.48 3.86
C VAL A 13 10.96 -24.75 4.72
N LYS A 14 9.81 -25.19 5.18
CA LYS A 14 9.64 -26.40 5.97
C LYS A 14 8.45 -27.23 5.45
N THR A 15 8.34 -28.44 5.90
CA THR A 15 7.25 -29.35 5.54
C THR A 15 5.89 -28.73 5.92
N GLY A 16 4.99 -28.69 4.96
CA GLY A 16 3.65 -28.15 5.15
C GLY A 16 3.45 -26.74 4.58
N ASP A 17 4.53 -26.03 4.34
CA ASP A 17 4.42 -24.67 3.80
C ASP A 17 3.81 -24.67 2.40
N LYS A 18 3.04 -23.65 2.11
CA LYS A 18 2.51 -23.34 0.77
C LYS A 18 3.44 -22.33 0.14
N ILE A 19 3.95 -22.63 -1.04
CA ILE A 19 4.96 -21.81 -1.70
C ILE A 19 4.66 -21.66 -3.19
N PRO A 20 5.01 -20.53 -3.81
CA PRO A 20 4.89 -20.41 -5.27
C PRO A 20 6.02 -21.15 -5.95
N VAL A 21 5.66 -21.86 -7.01
CA VAL A 21 6.58 -22.72 -7.76
C VAL A 21 6.40 -22.46 -9.25
N VAL A 22 7.50 -22.31 -9.97
CA VAL A 22 7.50 -22.31 -11.43
C VAL A 22 8.06 -23.64 -11.91
N LEU A 23 7.35 -24.32 -12.80
CA LEU A 23 7.76 -25.59 -13.36
C LEU A 23 8.57 -25.40 -14.64
N ASP A 24 9.15 -26.50 -15.15
CA ASP A 24 9.91 -26.53 -16.39
C ASP A 24 9.11 -25.88 -17.53
N GLY A 25 9.73 -24.94 -18.24
CA GLY A 25 9.11 -24.17 -19.32
C GLY A 25 8.43 -22.88 -18.90
N GLY A 26 8.14 -22.71 -17.61
CA GLY A 26 7.54 -21.47 -17.10
C GLY A 26 8.55 -20.33 -17.03
N LYS A 27 8.05 -19.13 -16.77
CA LYS A 27 8.91 -17.93 -16.68
C LYS A 27 8.73 -17.24 -15.32
N VAL A 28 9.80 -16.62 -14.87
CA VAL A 28 9.83 -15.71 -13.71
C VAL A 28 10.33 -14.35 -14.18
N ALA A 29 10.03 -13.32 -13.41
CA ALA A 29 10.50 -11.97 -13.73
C ALA A 29 12.03 -11.86 -13.65
N GLY A 30 12.64 -12.58 -12.73
CA GLY A 30 14.05 -12.44 -12.39
C GLY A 30 14.19 -11.73 -11.05
N GLY A 31 15.33 -11.14 -10.82
CA GLY A 31 15.51 -10.29 -9.63
C GLY A 31 16.29 -10.92 -8.48
N HIS A 32 16.64 -12.20 -8.58
CA HIS A 32 17.41 -12.88 -7.54
C HIS A 32 18.77 -12.20 -7.26
N ASP A 33 19.38 -11.63 -8.28
CA ASP A 33 20.69 -10.98 -8.16
C ASP A 33 20.62 -9.48 -7.89
N GLY A 34 19.43 -8.95 -7.67
CA GLY A 34 19.23 -7.51 -7.44
C GLY A 34 19.48 -6.65 -8.68
N GLY A 35 19.59 -7.24 -9.85
CA GLY A 35 19.78 -6.53 -11.12
C GLY A 35 18.44 -6.10 -11.73
N ALA A 36 18.53 -5.32 -12.81
CA ALA A 36 17.34 -4.93 -13.55
C ALA A 36 16.61 -6.16 -14.09
N LEU A 37 15.29 -6.18 -13.92
CA LEU A 37 14.48 -7.30 -14.42
C LEU A 37 14.48 -7.31 -15.95
N PRO A 38 14.79 -8.46 -16.58
CA PRO A 38 14.71 -8.55 -18.04
C PRO A 38 13.26 -8.43 -18.51
N GLU A 39 13.04 -7.66 -19.54
CA GLU A 39 11.69 -7.39 -20.09
C GLU A 39 10.91 -8.66 -20.41
N GLU A 40 11.61 -9.70 -20.88
CA GLU A 40 10.98 -10.97 -21.25
C GLU A 40 10.94 -12.01 -20.12
N GLY A 41 11.53 -11.68 -18.96
CA GLY A 41 11.66 -12.61 -17.85
C GLY A 41 12.69 -13.70 -18.12
N ILE A 42 12.85 -14.61 -17.17
CA ILE A 42 13.80 -15.71 -17.22
C ILE A 42 13.02 -17.02 -17.34
N GLN A 43 13.30 -17.78 -18.39
CA GLN A 43 12.66 -19.10 -18.58
C GLN A 43 13.33 -20.15 -17.69
N ILE A 44 12.55 -20.81 -16.87
CA ILE A 44 13.03 -21.88 -16.00
C ILE A 44 13.02 -23.19 -16.75
N LYS A 45 14.11 -23.93 -16.62
CA LYS A 45 14.28 -25.22 -17.28
C LYS A 45 14.69 -26.28 -16.25
N LYS A 46 14.24 -27.51 -16.49
CA LYS A 46 14.67 -28.66 -15.72
C LYS A 46 16.21 -28.77 -15.81
N GLY A 47 16.84 -28.99 -14.67
CA GLY A 47 18.30 -29.02 -14.60
C GLY A 47 18.80 -29.75 -13.37
N LYS A 48 20.08 -29.61 -13.08
CA LYS A 48 20.67 -30.15 -11.86
C LYS A 48 21.26 -29.05 -11.01
N LEU A 49 20.92 -29.04 -9.74
CA LEU A 49 21.49 -28.14 -8.75
C LEU A 49 22.27 -28.97 -7.75
N ARG A 50 23.59 -28.74 -7.65
CA ARG A 50 24.49 -29.52 -6.79
C ARG A 50 24.41 -31.04 -7.05
N GLY A 51 24.20 -31.43 -8.31
CA GLY A 51 24.12 -32.82 -8.71
C GLY A 51 22.75 -33.47 -8.58
N ILE A 52 21.79 -32.80 -7.97
CA ILE A 52 20.43 -33.31 -7.75
C ILE A 52 19.48 -32.67 -8.79
N GLU A 53 18.65 -33.48 -9.42
CA GLU A 53 17.71 -33.04 -10.44
C GLU A 53 16.64 -32.15 -9.84
N SER A 54 16.36 -31.02 -10.50
CA SER A 54 15.31 -30.07 -10.12
C SER A 54 14.39 -29.86 -11.32
N CYS A 55 13.09 -30.04 -11.11
CA CYS A 55 12.05 -29.94 -12.15
C CYS A 55 11.36 -28.61 -12.18
N GLY A 56 11.94 -27.58 -11.53
CA GLY A 56 11.39 -26.25 -11.43
C GLY A 56 12.16 -25.44 -10.41
N MET A 57 11.54 -24.33 -10.00
CA MET A 57 12.13 -23.41 -9.03
C MET A 57 11.07 -22.94 -8.05
N MET A 58 11.41 -22.87 -6.76
CA MET A 58 10.61 -22.18 -5.73
C MET A 58 10.92 -20.69 -5.84
N CYS A 59 9.94 -19.84 -5.67
CA CYS A 59 10.09 -18.41 -5.98
C CYS A 59 10.06 -17.51 -4.74
N SER A 60 10.96 -16.54 -4.72
CA SER A 60 10.87 -15.37 -3.83
C SER A 60 9.88 -14.37 -4.42
N ILE A 61 9.56 -13.32 -3.67
CA ILE A 61 8.65 -12.27 -4.16
C ILE A 61 9.27 -11.48 -5.32
N GLU A 62 10.59 -11.31 -5.32
CA GLU A 62 11.31 -10.60 -6.39
C GLU A 62 11.28 -11.41 -7.70
N GLU A 63 11.44 -12.72 -7.59
CA GLU A 63 11.36 -13.60 -8.77
C GLU A 63 9.94 -13.59 -9.37
N LEU A 64 8.92 -13.30 -8.56
CA LEU A 64 7.56 -13.14 -9.03
C LEU A 64 7.28 -11.73 -9.59
N GLY A 65 8.27 -10.83 -9.54
CA GLY A 65 8.17 -9.50 -10.15
C GLY A 65 7.69 -8.40 -9.22
N SER A 66 7.77 -8.62 -7.91
CA SER A 66 7.41 -7.60 -6.93
C SER A 66 8.58 -7.36 -5.96
N SER A 67 8.32 -6.84 -4.78
CA SER A 67 9.37 -6.54 -3.81
C SER A 67 8.83 -6.64 -2.38
N ASN A 68 9.76 -6.73 -1.42
CA ASN A 68 9.43 -6.71 0.00
C ASN A 68 8.75 -5.40 0.41
N GLU A 69 9.03 -4.31 -0.30
CA GLU A 69 8.36 -3.04 -0.03
C GLU A 69 6.86 -3.14 -0.29
N MET A 70 6.48 -3.82 -1.38
CA MET A 70 5.08 -3.99 -1.75
C MET A 70 4.41 -5.16 -1.03
N TYR A 71 5.21 -6.12 -0.57
CA TYR A 71 4.75 -7.30 0.15
C TYR A 71 5.51 -7.41 1.48
N PRO A 72 5.12 -6.63 2.50
CA PRO A 72 5.87 -6.58 3.77
C PRO A 72 5.96 -7.92 4.51
N ASP A 73 5.09 -8.87 4.20
CA ASP A 73 5.14 -10.22 4.77
C ASP A 73 6.18 -11.11 4.09
N ALA A 74 6.78 -10.65 2.97
CA ALA A 74 7.81 -11.42 2.28
C ALA A 74 9.12 -11.39 3.08
N PRO A 75 9.86 -12.51 3.15
CA PRO A 75 11.14 -12.52 3.85
C PRO A 75 12.17 -11.66 3.08
N GLU A 76 13.10 -11.03 3.80
CA GLU A 76 14.18 -10.25 3.17
C GLU A 76 15.04 -11.10 2.23
N SER A 77 15.09 -12.41 2.47
CA SER A 77 15.80 -13.35 1.63
C SER A 77 15.16 -14.71 1.81
N GLY A 78 14.82 -15.35 0.71
CA GLY A 78 14.23 -16.68 0.74
C GLY A 78 12.95 -16.79 -0.09
N ILE A 79 12.31 -17.93 0.05
CA ILE A 79 11.09 -18.28 -0.70
C ILE A 79 9.88 -17.57 -0.06
N TYR A 80 9.00 -17.05 -0.90
CA TYR A 80 7.75 -16.45 -0.41
C TYR A 80 6.83 -17.54 0.14
N LEU A 81 6.23 -17.29 1.33
CA LEU A 81 5.30 -18.23 1.96
C LEU A 81 3.87 -17.75 1.72
N LEU A 82 3.08 -18.57 1.04
CA LEU A 82 1.67 -18.27 0.79
C LEU A 82 0.83 -18.58 2.04
N PRO A 83 -0.37 -18.00 2.18
CA PRO A 83 -1.27 -18.33 3.28
C PRO A 83 -1.55 -19.82 3.40
N GLU A 84 -1.66 -20.32 4.64
CA GLU A 84 -1.86 -21.75 4.93
C GLU A 84 -3.09 -22.34 4.24
N ASP A 85 -4.12 -21.53 4.01
CA ASP A 85 -5.36 -21.96 3.37
C ASP A 85 -5.29 -21.96 1.83
N THR A 86 -4.16 -21.58 1.23
CA THR A 86 -4.00 -21.59 -0.22
C THR A 86 -4.20 -23.02 -0.76
N GLU A 87 -5.02 -23.15 -1.79
CA GLU A 87 -5.26 -24.45 -2.43
C GLU A 87 -4.02 -24.93 -3.20
N ILE A 88 -3.62 -26.18 -2.97
CA ILE A 88 -2.47 -26.76 -3.67
C ILE A 88 -2.79 -26.89 -5.18
N GLY A 89 -1.94 -26.32 -6.01
CA GLY A 89 -2.13 -26.32 -7.47
C GLY A 89 -2.84 -25.07 -7.98
N ALA A 90 -3.24 -24.16 -7.09
CA ALA A 90 -3.78 -22.86 -7.53
C ALA A 90 -2.68 -22.07 -8.28
N ASP A 91 -3.11 -21.22 -9.20
CA ASP A 91 -2.19 -20.31 -9.90
C ASP A 91 -1.71 -19.24 -8.89
N ALA A 92 -0.41 -19.26 -8.59
CA ALA A 92 0.17 -18.30 -7.62
C ALA A 92 -0.02 -16.85 -8.06
N ILE A 93 -0.05 -16.57 -9.37
CA ILE A 93 -0.28 -15.23 -9.91
C ILE A 93 -1.69 -14.73 -9.53
N GLU A 94 -2.67 -15.63 -9.57
CA GLU A 94 -4.05 -15.31 -9.14
C GLU A 94 -4.13 -15.13 -7.62
N VAL A 95 -3.50 -16.05 -6.87
CA VAL A 95 -3.51 -16.02 -5.40
C VAL A 95 -2.92 -14.69 -4.89
N LEU A 96 -1.84 -14.24 -5.52
CA LEU A 96 -1.15 -13.00 -5.16
C LEU A 96 -1.84 -11.74 -5.71
N GLY A 97 -2.78 -11.94 -6.64
CA GLY A 97 -3.49 -10.82 -7.24
C GLY A 97 -2.68 -10.07 -8.30
N PHE A 98 -1.70 -10.72 -8.91
CA PHE A 98 -0.85 -10.10 -9.93
C PHE A 98 -1.52 -10.03 -11.30
N ARG A 99 -2.62 -10.75 -11.50
CA ARG A 99 -3.36 -10.69 -12.76
C ARG A 99 -4.35 -9.53 -12.71
N ASP A 100 -3.82 -8.33 -12.90
CA ASP A 100 -4.60 -7.11 -12.86
C ASP A 100 -4.18 -6.21 -14.03
N SER A 101 -4.95 -5.15 -14.25
CA SER A 101 -4.64 -4.13 -15.25
C SER A 101 -4.49 -2.78 -14.54
N VAL A 102 -3.30 -2.23 -14.60
CA VAL A 102 -3.00 -0.93 -13.99
C VAL A 102 -2.97 0.11 -15.09
N PHE A 103 -3.73 1.17 -14.92
CA PHE A 103 -3.78 2.29 -15.87
C PHE A 103 -3.07 3.49 -15.26
N GLU A 104 -2.05 3.97 -15.92
CA GLU A 104 -1.35 5.19 -15.54
C GLU A 104 -1.96 6.36 -16.30
N TYR A 105 -2.45 7.36 -15.56
CA TYR A 105 -3.09 8.55 -16.13
C TYR A 105 -2.22 9.77 -15.91
N GLU A 106 -1.94 10.50 -16.99
CA GLU A 106 -1.33 11.82 -16.89
C GLU A 106 -2.46 12.85 -16.81
N ILE A 107 -2.72 13.32 -15.59
CA ILE A 107 -3.81 14.27 -15.32
C ILE A 107 -3.29 15.70 -15.45
N THR A 108 -3.93 16.50 -16.31
CA THR A 108 -3.57 17.89 -16.49
C THR A 108 -4.02 18.76 -15.30
N SER A 109 -3.31 19.86 -15.07
CA SER A 109 -3.51 20.70 -13.87
C SER A 109 -4.91 21.34 -13.77
N ASN A 110 -5.66 21.40 -14.87
CA ASN A 110 -7.03 21.91 -14.86
C ASN A 110 -8.07 20.82 -14.51
N ARG A 111 -7.65 19.59 -14.28
CA ARG A 111 -8.56 18.46 -13.98
C ARG A 111 -8.22 17.80 -12.65
N VAL A 112 -8.05 18.63 -11.62
CA VAL A 112 -7.76 18.16 -10.26
C VAL A 112 -8.87 17.25 -9.71
N ASP A 113 -10.07 17.38 -10.24
CA ASP A 113 -11.20 16.50 -9.90
C ASP A 113 -10.95 15.03 -10.27
N CYS A 114 -9.99 14.77 -11.16
CA CYS A 114 -9.64 13.41 -11.61
C CYS A 114 -8.47 12.79 -10.82
N TYR A 115 -7.93 13.47 -9.79
CA TYR A 115 -6.87 12.91 -8.95
C TYR A 115 -7.46 11.98 -7.89
N SER A 116 -8.32 11.05 -8.31
CA SER A 116 -8.86 9.99 -7.45
C SER A 116 -9.62 8.96 -8.30
N VAL A 117 -9.73 7.76 -7.78
CA VAL A 117 -10.50 6.70 -8.45
C VAL A 117 -11.95 7.16 -8.68
N ILE A 118 -12.56 7.81 -7.70
CA ILE A 118 -13.95 8.26 -7.80
C ILE A 118 -14.10 9.39 -8.83
N GLY A 119 -13.10 10.26 -8.94
CA GLY A 119 -13.08 11.32 -9.95
C GLY A 119 -12.96 10.76 -11.36
N ILE A 120 -12.03 9.82 -11.57
CA ILE A 120 -11.91 9.12 -12.86
C ILE A 120 -13.19 8.36 -13.19
N ALA A 121 -13.79 7.68 -12.20
CA ALA A 121 -15.04 6.95 -12.42
C ALA A 121 -16.18 7.88 -12.85
N ARG A 122 -16.27 9.08 -12.26
CA ARG A 122 -17.27 10.08 -12.63
C ARG A 122 -17.06 10.54 -14.07
N GLU A 123 -15.81 10.82 -14.44
CA GLU A 123 -15.45 11.24 -15.80
C GLU A 123 -15.74 10.13 -16.82
N ALA A 124 -15.36 8.91 -16.50
CA ALA A 124 -15.63 7.75 -17.35
C ALA A 124 -17.15 7.55 -17.55
N ALA A 125 -17.92 7.68 -16.48
CA ALA A 125 -19.38 7.56 -16.55
C ALA A 125 -19.97 8.60 -17.49
N ALA A 126 -19.50 9.85 -17.40
CA ALA A 126 -19.94 10.93 -18.29
C ALA A 126 -19.53 10.65 -19.75
N THR A 127 -18.28 10.26 -19.97
CA THR A 127 -17.73 9.99 -21.31
C THR A 127 -18.48 8.84 -21.99
N PHE A 128 -18.71 7.76 -21.26
CA PHE A 128 -19.36 6.56 -21.82
C PHE A 128 -20.88 6.58 -21.67
N ARG A 129 -21.45 7.68 -21.17
CA ARG A 129 -22.90 7.85 -20.95
C ARG A 129 -23.49 6.71 -20.10
N LYS A 130 -22.78 6.38 -19.00
CA LYS A 130 -23.19 5.35 -18.04
C LYS A 130 -23.58 6.00 -16.72
N PRO A 131 -24.45 5.37 -15.92
CA PRO A 131 -24.73 5.90 -14.59
C PRO A 131 -23.49 5.91 -13.72
N PHE A 132 -23.29 6.99 -12.96
CA PHE A 132 -22.26 7.06 -11.92
C PHE A 132 -22.89 6.63 -10.59
N VAL A 133 -22.36 5.57 -9.99
CA VAL A 133 -22.87 5.03 -8.74
C VAL A 133 -21.71 5.02 -7.71
N PRO A 134 -21.62 6.06 -6.88
CA PRO A 134 -20.55 6.10 -5.87
C PRO A 134 -20.78 5.06 -4.78
N PRO A 135 -19.74 4.62 -4.09
CA PRO A 135 -19.89 3.71 -2.96
C PRO A 135 -20.78 4.33 -1.87
N ALA A 136 -21.62 3.50 -1.27
CA ALA A 136 -22.46 3.94 -0.16
C ALA A 136 -21.61 4.08 1.11
N VAL A 137 -21.71 5.22 1.77
CA VAL A 137 -21.05 5.46 3.06
C VAL A 137 -22.03 5.11 4.17
N THR A 138 -21.74 4.04 4.89
CA THR A 138 -22.61 3.50 5.93
C THR A 138 -22.08 3.69 7.36
N ALA A 139 -20.86 4.22 7.49
CA ALA A 139 -20.23 4.38 8.81
C ALA A 139 -20.95 5.48 9.61
N THR A 140 -21.32 5.15 10.82
CA THR A 140 -21.95 6.10 11.76
C THR A 140 -21.10 6.21 13.02
N GLY A 141 -21.11 7.38 13.63
CA GLY A 141 -20.48 7.58 14.93
C GLY A 141 -21.32 7.01 16.08
N ASN A 142 -20.72 6.97 17.24
CA ASN A 142 -21.48 6.72 18.48
C ASN A 142 -22.07 8.05 19.01
N SER A 143 -22.61 8.03 20.23
CA SER A 143 -23.25 9.22 20.84
C SER A 143 -22.28 10.14 21.58
N GLU A 144 -20.99 9.83 21.62
CA GLU A 144 -20.00 10.68 22.30
C GLU A 144 -19.71 11.95 21.48
N ASP A 145 -19.58 13.08 22.16
CA ASP A 145 -19.26 14.34 21.50
C ASP A 145 -17.73 14.48 21.42
N ILE A 146 -17.22 14.55 20.21
CA ILE A 146 -15.77 14.71 19.99
C ILE A 146 -15.22 15.99 20.61
N HIS A 147 -16.06 17.04 20.77
CA HIS A 147 -15.63 18.30 21.36
C HIS A 147 -15.22 18.18 22.84
N GLU A 148 -15.62 17.09 23.48
CA GLU A 148 -15.17 16.81 24.86
C GLU A 148 -13.73 16.26 24.89
N TYR A 149 -13.22 15.84 23.76
CA TYR A 149 -11.92 15.18 23.65
C TYR A 149 -10.90 16.00 22.88
N LEU A 150 -11.31 16.61 21.76
CA LEU A 150 -10.37 17.19 20.81
C LEU A 150 -10.80 18.61 20.45
N LYS A 151 -9.84 19.53 20.53
CA LYS A 151 -10.02 20.90 20.07
C LYS A 151 -9.31 21.06 18.71
N ILE A 152 -9.93 21.81 17.81
CA ILE A 152 -9.33 22.18 16.52
C ILE A 152 -9.37 23.69 16.40
N SER A 153 -8.23 24.29 16.10
CA SER A 153 -8.09 25.72 15.87
C SER A 153 -7.50 25.96 14.49
N VAL A 154 -8.12 26.85 13.71
CA VAL A 154 -7.60 27.28 12.40
C VAL A 154 -7.29 28.78 12.52
N GLU A 155 -6.00 29.14 12.46
CA GLU A 155 -5.58 30.54 12.64
C GLU A 155 -5.93 31.41 11.43
N ASP A 156 -5.87 30.89 10.21
CA ASP A 156 -6.24 31.67 9.03
C ASP A 156 -7.25 30.89 8.15
N PRO A 157 -8.55 31.17 8.36
CA PRO A 157 -9.59 30.49 7.58
C PRO A 157 -9.62 30.87 6.09
N ARG A 158 -8.87 31.88 5.68
CA ARG A 158 -8.74 32.19 4.24
C ARG A 158 -7.87 31.15 3.53
N LEU A 159 -6.85 30.61 4.24
CA LEU A 159 -5.94 29.60 3.70
C LEU A 159 -6.42 28.17 3.97
N CYS A 160 -7.09 27.95 5.11
CA CYS A 160 -7.70 26.68 5.42
C CYS A 160 -9.16 26.92 5.87
N PRO A 161 -10.10 26.99 4.91
CA PRO A 161 -11.49 27.30 5.25
C PRO A 161 -12.21 26.20 6.03
N ARG A 162 -11.68 24.98 6.02
CA ARG A 162 -12.29 23.85 6.72
C ARG A 162 -11.26 22.80 7.08
N TYR A 163 -11.26 22.36 8.33
CA TYR A 163 -10.48 21.22 8.81
C TYR A 163 -11.41 20.31 9.60
N CYS A 164 -11.38 19.01 9.30
CA CYS A 164 -12.26 18.03 9.94
C CYS A 164 -11.44 16.94 10.60
N ALA A 165 -11.90 16.47 11.73
CA ALA A 165 -11.30 15.33 12.42
C ALA A 165 -12.37 14.36 12.91
N ARG A 166 -11.97 13.11 13.04
CA ARG A 166 -12.76 12.07 13.70
C ARG A 166 -11.85 11.32 14.66
N MET A 167 -12.42 10.88 15.76
CA MET A 167 -11.70 10.05 16.72
C MET A 167 -12.15 8.59 16.57
N VAL A 168 -11.19 7.69 16.59
CA VAL A 168 -11.45 6.26 16.59
C VAL A 168 -10.76 5.68 17.83
N LYS A 169 -11.50 4.94 18.64
CA LYS A 169 -10.99 4.38 19.90
C LYS A 169 -10.71 2.88 19.76
N ASN A 170 -9.90 2.36 20.67
CA ASN A 170 -9.59 0.93 20.77
C ASN A 170 -8.95 0.38 19.50
N ILE A 171 -8.09 1.18 18.90
CA ILE A 171 -7.35 0.78 17.70
C ILE A 171 -6.33 -0.31 18.05
N LYS A 172 -6.22 -1.29 17.18
CA LYS A 172 -5.16 -2.31 17.25
C LYS A 172 -4.37 -2.23 15.96
N LEU A 173 -3.11 -1.86 16.05
CA LEU A 173 -2.22 -1.82 14.88
C LEU A 173 -1.98 -3.26 14.40
N ALA A 174 -2.13 -3.46 13.11
CA ALA A 174 -1.99 -4.76 12.45
C ALA A 174 -1.72 -4.54 10.96
N PRO A 175 -1.23 -5.55 10.25
CA PRO A 175 -1.20 -5.47 8.78
C PRO A 175 -2.61 -5.25 8.23
N SER A 176 -2.70 -4.54 7.13
CA SER A 176 -3.98 -4.32 6.44
C SER A 176 -4.50 -5.63 5.81
N PRO A 177 -5.80 -5.75 5.59
CA PRO A 177 -6.32 -6.91 4.84
C PRO A 177 -5.64 -7.03 3.46
N ALA A 178 -5.41 -8.25 3.02
CA ALA A 178 -4.68 -8.54 1.77
C ALA A 178 -5.25 -7.79 0.55
N TRP A 179 -6.59 -7.65 0.47
CA TRP A 179 -7.21 -6.93 -0.65
C TRP A 179 -6.79 -5.46 -0.69
N MET A 180 -6.63 -4.82 0.47
CA MET A 180 -6.22 -3.42 0.57
C MET A 180 -4.74 -3.28 0.21
N GLN A 181 -3.90 -4.18 0.74
CA GLN A 181 -2.47 -4.19 0.43
C GLN A 181 -2.26 -4.33 -1.09
N ARG A 182 -2.96 -5.27 -1.73
CA ARG A 182 -2.84 -5.48 -3.18
C ARG A 182 -3.25 -4.25 -3.99
N ARG A 183 -4.34 -3.58 -3.61
CA ARG A 183 -4.78 -2.36 -4.31
C ARG A 183 -3.80 -1.21 -4.15
N LEU A 184 -3.26 -1.02 -2.95
CA LEU A 184 -2.24 0.02 -2.72
C LEU A 184 -0.97 -0.29 -3.51
N ALA A 185 -0.50 -1.55 -3.47
CA ALA A 185 0.68 -1.96 -4.22
C ALA A 185 0.47 -1.75 -5.73
N ALA A 186 -0.73 -2.02 -6.25
CA ALA A 186 -1.05 -1.77 -7.66
C ALA A 186 -0.99 -0.28 -8.02
N CYS A 187 -1.22 0.61 -7.05
CA CYS A 187 -1.07 2.06 -7.22
C CYS A 187 0.35 2.55 -6.92
N GLY A 188 1.29 1.63 -6.65
CA GLY A 188 2.66 1.99 -6.33
C GLY A 188 2.86 2.48 -4.89
N ILE A 189 1.89 2.25 -4.02
CA ILE A 189 1.95 2.67 -2.61
C ILE A 189 2.30 1.47 -1.74
N ARG A 190 3.40 1.60 -0.99
CA ARG A 190 3.87 0.55 -0.09
C ARG A 190 2.91 0.40 1.11
N PRO A 191 2.35 -0.80 1.33
CA PRO A 191 1.58 -1.05 2.54
C PRO A 191 2.47 -1.00 3.79
N ILE A 192 1.96 -0.44 4.88
CA ILE A 192 2.71 -0.27 6.13
C ILE A 192 1.96 -0.90 7.30
N ASN A 193 0.78 -0.39 7.60
CA ASN A 193 -0.12 -0.92 8.62
C ASN A 193 -1.53 -0.41 8.36
N ASN A 194 -2.50 -1.00 9.04
CA ASN A 194 -3.91 -0.71 8.77
C ASN A 194 -4.29 0.77 8.89
N ILE A 195 -3.64 1.54 9.76
CA ILE A 195 -3.98 2.97 9.93
C ILE A 195 -3.44 3.79 8.77
N VAL A 196 -2.15 3.63 8.46
CA VAL A 196 -1.51 4.35 7.36
C VAL A 196 -2.16 3.96 6.02
N ASP A 197 -2.40 2.67 5.84
CA ASP A 197 -2.97 2.14 4.60
C ASP A 197 -4.40 2.64 4.38
N ILE A 198 -5.21 2.76 5.43
CA ILE A 198 -6.56 3.34 5.33
C ILE A 198 -6.47 4.80 4.86
N THR A 199 -5.54 5.59 5.42
CA THR A 199 -5.41 6.99 4.99
C THR A 199 -4.98 7.08 3.52
N ASN A 200 -4.04 6.24 3.10
CA ASN A 200 -3.60 6.18 1.70
C ASN A 200 -4.73 5.68 0.79
N TYR A 201 -5.46 4.66 1.22
CA TYR A 201 -6.56 4.11 0.42
C TYR A 201 -7.66 5.16 0.20
N VAL A 202 -8.04 5.90 1.25
CA VAL A 202 -9.04 6.96 1.15
C VAL A 202 -8.54 8.09 0.25
N MET A 203 -7.26 8.43 0.34
CA MET A 203 -6.66 9.45 -0.54
C MET A 203 -6.76 9.02 -2.01
N GLU A 204 -6.41 7.78 -2.33
CA GLU A 204 -6.52 7.27 -3.70
C GLU A 204 -7.97 7.18 -4.17
N GLU A 205 -8.87 6.71 -3.31
CA GLU A 205 -10.27 6.51 -3.68
C GLU A 205 -11.03 7.83 -3.84
N TYR A 206 -10.84 8.80 -2.93
CA TYR A 206 -11.63 10.03 -2.87
C TYR A 206 -10.84 11.31 -3.19
N GLY A 207 -9.52 11.25 -3.28
CA GLY A 207 -8.70 12.42 -3.53
C GLY A 207 -8.50 13.30 -2.28
N GLN A 208 -8.73 12.75 -1.09
CA GLN A 208 -8.65 13.51 0.15
C GLN A 208 -7.50 13.00 1.02
N PRO A 209 -6.37 13.73 1.07
CA PRO A 209 -5.28 13.38 1.99
C PRO A 209 -5.75 13.41 3.44
N MET A 210 -5.23 12.48 4.23
CA MET A 210 -5.58 12.36 5.64
C MET A 210 -4.31 12.16 6.47
N HIS A 211 -4.38 12.60 7.73
CA HIS A 211 -3.36 12.30 8.74
C HIS A 211 -3.99 11.54 9.90
N ALA A 212 -3.26 10.57 10.41
CA ALA A 212 -3.65 9.87 11.63
C ALA A 212 -2.69 10.32 12.75
N PHE A 213 -3.25 10.77 13.85
CA PHE A 213 -2.51 11.23 15.02
C PHE A 213 -2.82 10.31 16.20
N ASP A 214 -1.79 9.96 16.95
CA ASP A 214 -1.99 9.30 18.24
C ASP A 214 -2.51 10.37 19.22
N TYR A 215 -3.71 10.16 19.72
CA TYR A 215 -4.38 11.12 20.59
C TYR A 215 -3.58 11.40 21.86
N ASP A 216 -2.96 10.38 22.44
CA ASP A 216 -2.21 10.54 23.68
C ASP A 216 -0.93 11.37 23.51
N LEU A 217 -0.47 11.53 22.25
CA LEU A 217 0.69 12.34 21.93
C LEU A 217 0.32 13.78 21.52
N LEU A 218 -0.98 14.10 21.43
CA LEU A 218 -1.39 15.47 21.07
C LEU A 218 -1.28 16.41 22.29
N ALA A 219 -0.44 17.41 22.15
CA ALA A 219 -0.29 18.42 23.20
C ALA A 219 -1.62 19.13 23.47
N ASN A 220 -2.05 19.15 24.73
CA ASN A 220 -3.33 19.74 25.15
C ASN A 220 -4.55 19.18 24.41
N HIS A 221 -4.41 18.02 23.75
CA HIS A 221 -5.47 17.41 22.92
C HIS A 221 -6.03 18.42 21.90
N GLU A 222 -5.11 19.19 21.29
CA GLU A 222 -5.49 20.22 20.31
C GLU A 222 -4.70 20.04 19.01
N ILE A 223 -5.39 20.25 17.89
CA ILE A 223 -4.77 20.37 16.56
C ILE A 223 -4.88 21.85 16.16
N VAL A 224 -3.72 22.47 15.91
CA VAL A 224 -3.67 23.88 15.48
C VAL A 224 -3.20 23.91 14.02
N VAL A 225 -4.05 24.45 13.16
CA VAL A 225 -3.73 24.67 11.75
C VAL A 225 -3.27 26.12 11.59
N LYS A 226 -2.01 26.31 11.24
CA LYS A 226 -1.41 27.65 11.16
C LYS A 226 -0.37 27.71 10.03
N CYS A 227 -0.01 28.92 9.66
CA CYS A 227 1.12 29.14 8.76
C CYS A 227 2.43 29.04 9.55
N ALA A 228 3.44 28.49 8.91
CA ALA A 228 4.78 28.51 9.46
C ALA A 228 5.31 29.93 9.51
N LYS A 229 6.24 30.20 10.42
CA LYS A 229 6.97 31.46 10.48
C LYS A 229 8.32 31.28 9.81
N GLU A 230 8.87 32.36 9.31
CA GLU A 230 10.20 32.32 8.67
C GLU A 230 11.22 31.82 9.68
N GLY A 231 11.93 30.76 9.29
CA GLY A 231 12.95 30.13 10.15
C GLY A 231 12.45 28.95 10.98
N ASP A 232 11.14 28.68 11.00
CA ASP A 232 10.66 27.45 11.63
C ASP A 232 11.28 26.23 10.95
N THR A 233 11.57 25.19 11.72
CA THR A 233 12.04 23.91 11.17
C THR A 233 11.06 22.82 11.53
N PHE A 234 11.00 21.81 10.68
CA PHE A 234 10.12 20.67 10.87
C PHE A 234 10.80 19.41 10.35
N GLN A 235 10.72 18.35 11.12
CA GLN A 235 11.21 17.05 10.68
C GLN A 235 10.07 16.29 10.00
N THR A 236 10.27 15.98 8.72
CA THR A 236 9.28 15.25 7.92
C THR A 236 9.36 13.75 8.20
N LEU A 237 8.35 13.00 7.73
CA LEU A 237 8.25 11.55 7.97
C LEU A 237 9.42 10.76 7.37
N ASP A 238 10.17 11.36 6.44
CA ASP A 238 11.42 10.79 5.88
C ASP A 238 12.65 11.17 6.72
N GLU A 239 12.42 11.66 7.94
CA GLU A 239 13.44 12.07 8.92
C GLU A 239 14.31 13.24 8.48
N GLN A 240 13.91 13.95 7.42
CA GLN A 240 14.66 15.14 6.96
C GLN A 240 14.17 16.39 7.67
N GLU A 241 15.13 17.20 8.14
CA GLU A 241 14.80 18.51 8.71
C GLU A 241 14.63 19.51 7.56
N ARG A 242 13.48 20.15 7.52
CA ARG A 242 13.15 21.14 6.48
C ARG A 242 12.88 22.49 7.11
N LYS A 243 13.48 23.53 6.52
CA LYS A 243 13.17 24.92 6.90
C LYS A 243 11.87 25.32 6.24
N LEU A 244 11.00 25.95 6.98
CA LEU A 244 9.67 26.38 6.52
C LEU A 244 9.70 27.90 6.21
N ASP A 245 8.83 28.31 5.33
CA ASP A 245 8.59 29.70 5.00
C ASP A 245 7.10 29.99 5.08
N UNK A 246 6.77 31.19 5.05
CA UNK A 246 5.43 31.69 5.19
C UNK A 246 4.42 31.26 4.15
N UNK A 247 4.81 30.55 3.23
CA UNK A 247 3.97 30.00 2.26
C UNK A 247 3.55 28.64 2.55
N UNK A 248 4.08 28.04 3.45
CA UNK A 248 3.77 26.73 3.78
C UNK A 248 2.71 26.74 4.81
N UNK A 249 1.74 26.24 4.56
CA UNK A 249 0.71 26.00 5.45
C UNK A 249 0.89 24.60 5.84
N TRP A 250 0.94 24.25 7.09
CA TRP A 250 1.04 22.87 7.56
C TRP A 250 0.33 22.69 8.89
N THR A 251 0.00 21.43 9.19
CA THR A 251 -0.57 21.05 10.47
C THR A 251 0.48 20.37 11.31
N ALA A 252 0.73 20.87 12.51
CA ALA A 252 1.65 20.24 13.46
C ALA A 252 0.89 19.68 14.65
N PRO A 253 1.11 18.43 15.00
CA PRO A 253 1.02 18.07 16.39
C PRO A 253 2.27 18.59 17.07
N PHE A 254 2.12 19.37 18.11
CA PHE A 254 3.27 19.77 18.92
C PHE A 254 3.57 18.62 19.90
N SER A 255 4.79 18.10 19.84
CA SER A 255 5.31 17.18 20.85
C SER A 255 5.70 17.98 22.10
#